data_97730abca14b12d920c8778afe4f9c29
#
_entry.id   97730abca14b12d920c8778afe4f9c29
#
_cell.length_a   1.000
_cell.length_b   1.000
_cell.length_c   1.000
_cell.angle_alpha   90.00
_cell.angle_beta   90.00
_cell.angle_gamma   90.00
#
_symmetry.space_group_name_H-M   'P 1'
#
loop_
_entity.id
_entity.type
_entity.pdbx_description
1 polymer ?
#
loop_
_entity_poly.entity_id
_entity_poly.type
_entity_poly.pdbx_seq_one_letter_code
_entity_poly.pdbx_strand_id
1 'polypeptide(L)'
;VLMGDLNAEEDSQTYKSATESFLDTKYQTENTMTSCTYQAWGKQLDKNCIDYILVSKTGFKTNSYKVVTDTYDGVYSSDHFPLSVSLSFE
;
A
#
# COMPACT_ATOMS: atom_id res chain seq x y z
N VAL A 1 -1.36 2.09 -13.65
CA VAL A 1 -1.34 1.66 -12.24
C VAL A 1 -0.47 0.42 -12.11
N LEU A 2 0.47 0.45 -11.20
CA LEU A 2 1.32 -0.69 -10.86
C LEU A 2 1.05 -1.07 -9.40
N MET A 3 0.67 -2.31 -9.15
CA MET A 3 0.37 -2.74 -7.78
C MET A 3 0.80 -4.17 -7.51
N GLY A 4 1.09 -4.44 -6.27
CA GLY A 4 1.44 -5.78 -5.81
C GLY A 4 2.41 -5.79 -4.64
N ASP A 5 2.84 -6.98 -4.31
CA ASP A 5 3.84 -7.27 -3.29
C ASP A 5 5.23 -7.15 -3.92
N LEU A 6 6.01 -6.15 -3.49
CA LEU A 6 7.38 -5.95 -3.97
C LEU A 6 8.42 -6.70 -3.12
N ASN A 7 8.00 -7.33 -2.02
CA ASN A 7 8.90 -7.91 -1.03
C ASN A 7 10.01 -6.95 -0.59
N ALA A 8 9.70 -5.66 -0.53
CA ALA A 8 10.68 -4.62 -0.29
C ALA A 8 10.03 -3.45 0.43
N GLU A 9 10.68 -2.91 1.43
CA GLU A 9 10.21 -1.73 2.16
C GLU A 9 10.65 -0.43 1.47
N GLU A 10 10.17 0.71 1.98
CA GLU A 10 10.35 2.02 1.35
C GLU A 10 11.80 2.50 1.35
N ASP A 11 12.66 1.96 2.19
CA ASP A 11 14.09 2.28 2.21
C ASP A 11 14.91 1.43 1.24
N SER A 12 14.28 0.51 0.52
CA SER A 12 14.95 -0.41 -0.39
C SER A 12 15.25 0.21 -1.75
N GLN A 13 16.24 -0.35 -2.44
CA GLN A 13 16.53 0.06 -3.82
C GLN A 13 15.38 -0.28 -4.77
N THR A 14 14.67 -1.37 -4.53
CA THR A 14 13.51 -1.76 -5.34
C THR A 14 12.43 -0.68 -5.30
N TYR A 15 12.08 -0.21 -4.11
CA TYR A 15 11.10 0.86 -3.95
C TYR A 15 11.59 2.18 -4.59
N LYS A 16 12.84 2.54 -4.35
CA LYS A 16 13.43 3.76 -4.91
C LYS A 16 13.41 3.74 -6.43
N SER A 17 13.72 2.60 -7.04
CA SER A 17 13.69 2.45 -8.50
C SER A 17 12.26 2.57 -9.04
N ALA A 18 11.28 1.97 -8.37
CA ALA A 18 9.88 2.06 -8.79
C ALA A 18 9.37 3.50 -8.69
N THR A 19 9.73 4.23 -7.64
CA THR A 19 9.26 5.60 -7.41
C THR A 19 10.01 6.66 -8.22
N GLU A 20 11.01 6.29 -8.98
CA GLU A 20 11.58 7.16 -10.03
C GLU A 20 10.57 7.40 -11.15
N SER A 21 9.74 6.41 -11.46
CA SER A 21 8.79 6.46 -12.59
C SER A 21 7.32 6.54 -12.15
N PHE A 22 7.01 6.18 -10.92
CA PHE A 22 5.65 6.14 -10.40
C PHE A 22 5.55 6.90 -9.09
N LEU A 23 4.32 7.32 -8.74
CA LEU A 23 4.01 7.92 -7.45
C LEU A 23 3.39 6.85 -6.55
N ASP A 24 3.83 6.79 -5.30
CA ASP A 24 3.19 5.95 -4.29
C ASP A 24 1.91 6.64 -3.80
N THR A 25 0.77 6.02 -4.03
CA THR A 25 -0.53 6.59 -3.69
C THR A 25 -0.67 6.93 -2.21
N LYS A 26 0.05 6.23 -1.34
CA LYS A 26 0.05 6.51 0.10
C LYS A 26 0.45 7.96 0.41
N TYR A 27 1.30 8.56 -0.40
CA TYR A 27 1.82 9.92 -0.20
C TYR A 27 1.15 10.95 -1.09
N GLN A 28 0.12 10.59 -1.84
CA GLN A 28 -0.55 11.48 -2.80
C GLN A 28 -1.87 12.05 -2.28
N THR A 29 -2.24 11.74 -1.05
CA THR A 29 -3.47 12.23 -0.44
C THR A 29 -3.28 12.37 1.07
N GLU A 30 -3.99 13.30 1.69
CA GLU A 30 -4.06 13.42 3.14
C GLU A 30 -5.07 12.44 3.75
N ASN A 31 -5.96 11.88 2.93
CA ASN A 31 -6.96 10.92 3.36
C ASN A 31 -6.38 9.51 3.34
N THR A 32 -5.56 9.20 4.35
CA THR A 32 -4.85 7.94 4.45
C THR A 32 -5.12 7.20 5.76
N MET A 33 -5.23 5.88 5.66
CA MET A 33 -5.19 4.98 6.82
C MET A 33 -4.09 3.97 6.58
N THR A 34 -2.95 4.14 7.26
CA THR A 34 -1.75 3.32 7.06
C THR A 34 -1.60 2.26 8.14
N SER A 35 -0.96 1.16 7.77
CA SER A 35 -0.59 0.07 8.66
C SER A 35 0.52 -0.73 8.00
N CYS A 36 1.06 -1.74 8.68
CA CYS A 36 1.83 -2.77 7.99
C CYS A 36 0.95 -3.44 6.94
N THR A 37 1.53 -3.95 5.89
CA THR A 37 0.78 -4.67 4.85
C THR A 37 0.97 -6.17 4.96
N TYR A 38 2.16 -6.64 5.37
CA TYR A 38 2.39 -8.03 5.72
C TYR A 38 2.36 -8.19 7.24
N GLN A 39 1.47 -9.02 7.76
CA GLN A 39 1.25 -9.16 9.20
C GLN A 39 1.49 -10.57 9.73
N ALA A 40 1.85 -11.50 8.86
CA ALA A 40 2.22 -12.86 9.25
C ALA A 40 1.15 -13.54 10.14
N TRP A 41 -0.12 -13.46 9.71
CA TRP A 41 -1.26 -14.00 10.45
C TRP A 41 -1.41 -13.39 11.86
N GLY A 42 -1.14 -12.08 11.96
CA GLY A 42 -1.26 -11.33 13.20
C GLY A 42 -0.03 -11.33 14.10
N LYS A 43 1.06 -11.93 13.66
CA LYS A 43 2.30 -12.03 14.46
C LYS A 43 3.21 -10.81 14.33
N GLN A 44 3.04 -10.00 13.29
CA GLN A 44 3.84 -8.82 13.01
C GLN A 44 2.92 -7.68 12.60
N LEU A 45 2.64 -6.75 13.51
CA LEU A 45 1.66 -5.68 13.29
C LEU A 45 2.28 -4.29 13.20
N ASP A 46 3.59 -4.16 13.31
CA ASP A 46 4.27 -2.87 13.48
C ASP A 46 5.29 -2.54 12.39
N LYS A 47 5.44 -3.38 11.37
CA LYS A 47 6.44 -3.21 10.30
C LYS A 47 6.02 -3.98 9.06
N ASN A 48 6.89 -4.03 8.05
CA ASN A 48 6.68 -4.79 6.81
C ASN A 48 5.60 -4.20 5.90
N CYS A 49 5.79 -2.92 5.53
CA CYS A 49 5.02 -2.31 4.44
C CYS A 49 5.68 -2.69 3.13
N ILE A 50 5.19 -3.75 2.49
CA ILE A 50 5.82 -4.34 1.30
C ILE A 50 4.86 -4.45 0.11
N ASP A 51 3.61 -4.09 0.30
CA ASP A 51 2.59 -4.06 -0.76
C ASP A 51 2.30 -2.61 -1.13
N TYR A 52 2.14 -2.34 -2.42
CA TYR A 52 2.04 -0.98 -2.93
C TYR A 52 1.01 -0.87 -4.03
N ILE A 53 0.41 0.31 -4.13
CA ILE A 53 -0.35 0.74 -5.30
C ILE A 53 0.29 2.04 -5.78
N LEU A 54 0.92 1.99 -6.94
CA LEU A 54 1.63 3.09 -7.55
C LEU A 54 0.89 3.55 -8.79
N VAL A 55 0.94 4.84 -9.08
CA VAL A 55 0.30 5.41 -10.26
C VAL A 55 1.32 6.19 -11.08
N SER A 56 1.06 6.36 -12.36
CA SER A 56 1.88 7.23 -13.21
C SER A 56 1.88 8.66 -12.66
N LYS A 57 2.94 9.40 -12.94
CA LYS A 57 3.15 10.74 -12.39
C LYS A 57 2.13 11.76 -12.85
N THR A 58 1.42 11.46 -13.93
CA THR A 58 0.35 12.31 -14.47
C THR A 58 -0.87 11.47 -14.82
N GLY A 59 -2.03 12.10 -14.88
CA GLY A 59 -3.27 11.48 -15.32
C GLY A 59 -4.17 10.95 -14.21
N PHE A 60 -3.68 10.89 -12.97
CA PHE A 60 -4.45 10.39 -11.83
C PHE A 60 -4.43 11.36 -10.67
N LYS A 61 -5.56 11.41 -9.96
CA LYS A 61 -5.66 12.03 -8.65
C LYS A 61 -5.98 10.94 -7.64
N THR A 62 -5.20 10.84 -6.58
CA THR A 62 -5.47 9.93 -5.47
C THR A 62 -6.41 10.61 -4.49
N ASN A 63 -7.60 10.03 -4.29
CA ASN A 63 -8.61 10.58 -3.39
C ASN A 63 -8.47 10.03 -1.98
N SER A 64 -8.11 8.74 -1.85
CA SER A 64 -7.90 8.09 -0.56
C SER A 64 -7.00 6.87 -0.71
N TYR A 65 -6.33 6.52 0.38
CA TYR A 65 -5.51 5.32 0.51
C TYR A 65 -5.82 4.67 1.86
N LYS A 66 -6.00 3.36 1.86
CA LYS A 66 -6.31 2.63 3.08
C LYS A 66 -5.69 1.24 3.08
N VAL A 67 -5.03 0.88 4.18
CA VAL A 67 -4.72 -0.52 4.49
C VAL A 67 -5.92 -1.07 5.26
N VAL A 68 -6.55 -2.12 4.73
CA VAL A 68 -7.75 -2.71 5.32
C VAL A 68 -7.33 -3.70 6.39
N THR A 69 -7.46 -3.31 7.65
CA THR A 69 -6.97 -4.10 8.78
C THR A 69 -8.05 -4.95 9.44
N ASP A 70 -9.22 -5.05 8.84
CA ASP A 70 -10.36 -5.77 9.39
C ASP A 70 -10.05 -7.27 9.54
N THR A 71 -10.49 -7.85 10.64
CA THR A 71 -10.50 -9.29 10.85
C THR A 71 -11.94 -9.79 10.99
N TYR A 72 -12.15 -11.07 10.77
CA TYR A 72 -13.48 -11.69 10.84
C TYR A 72 -13.47 -12.74 11.95
N ASP A 73 -14.21 -12.47 13.02
CA ASP A 73 -14.21 -13.30 14.23
C ASP A 73 -12.80 -13.54 14.79
N GLY A 74 -11.93 -12.51 14.72
CA GLY A 74 -10.54 -12.60 15.13
C GLY A 74 -9.64 -13.35 14.18
N VAL A 75 -10.12 -13.69 12.98
CA VAL A 75 -9.37 -14.45 11.99
C VAL A 75 -8.90 -13.52 10.87
N TYR A 76 -7.63 -13.65 10.49
CA TYR A 76 -7.05 -12.94 9.36
C TYR A 76 -7.36 -13.73 8.07
N SER A 77 -7.86 -13.03 7.05
CA SER A 77 -8.20 -13.66 5.76
C SER A 77 -6.98 -14.00 4.92
N SER A 78 -5.82 -13.40 5.25
CA SER A 78 -4.54 -13.58 4.56
C SER A 78 -3.42 -13.18 5.52
N ASP A 79 -2.19 -13.51 5.21
CA ASP A 79 -1.01 -13.00 5.91
C ASP A 79 -0.62 -11.59 5.47
N HIS A 80 -1.29 -11.05 4.45
CA HIS A 80 -1.23 -9.64 4.05
C HIS A 80 -2.58 -8.95 4.31
N PHE A 81 -2.53 -7.66 4.63
CA PHE A 81 -3.74 -6.83 4.63
C PHE A 81 -4.02 -6.33 3.22
N PRO A 82 -5.28 -6.26 2.79
CA PRO A 82 -5.63 -5.63 1.51
C PRO A 82 -5.31 -4.14 1.51
N LEU A 83 -4.95 -3.62 0.35
CA LEU A 83 -4.88 -2.18 0.11
C LEU A 83 -6.06 -1.73 -0.72
N SER A 84 -6.59 -0.55 -0.40
CA SER A 84 -7.67 0.07 -1.14
C SER A 84 -7.32 1.51 -1.45
N VAL A 85 -7.44 1.89 -2.72
CA VAL A 85 -7.15 3.26 -3.17
C VAL A 85 -8.30 3.72 -4.05
N SER A 86 -8.76 4.95 -3.81
CA SER A 86 -9.72 5.61 -4.68
C SER A 86 -8.99 6.59 -5.58
N LEU A 87 -9.14 6.41 -6.88
CA LEU A 87 -8.49 7.24 -7.89
C LEU A 87 -9.54 7.92 -8.76
N SER A 88 -9.21 9.13 -9.24
CA SER A 88 -9.94 9.79 -10.32
C SER A 88 -8.97 10.09 -11.46
N PHE A 89 -9.50 10.23 -12.67
CA PHE A 89 -8.71 10.74 -13.79
C PHE A 89 -8.61 12.26 -13.73
N GLU A 90 -7.46 12.78 -14.03
CA GLU A 90 -7.24 14.20 -14.21
C GLU A 90 -7.43 14.64 -15.65
#